data_42bbb263a4a9014cbb5ca114583987aa
#
_entry.id   42bbb263a4a9014cbb5ca114583987aa
#
_cell.length_a   1.000
_cell.length_b   1.000
_cell.length_c   1.000
_cell.angle_alpha   90.00
_cell.angle_beta   90.00
_cell.angle_gamma   90.00
#
_symmetry.space_group_name_H-M   'P 1'
#
loop_
_entity.id
_entity.type
_entity.pdbx_description
1 polymer ?
#
loop_
_entity_poly.entity_id
_entity_poly.type
_entity_poly.pdbx_seq_one_letter_code
_entity_poly.pdbx_strand_id
1 'polypeptide(L)'
;HYTPEEYYEKCKLLRAAFENPAITTDVIVGFPGETDEEFDKTRQFLEKVHFYEMHIFRYSRRKGTRADKMENQIPEETKAQRSGILSSLESQMTKEFRTKWTGACVKVLLEERQEINGVSYMVGHTPEYIKCAVETDALDNTIIDAIIEGELTADVMKARQR
;
A
#
# COMPACT_ATOMS: atom_id res chain seq x y z
N HIS A 1 -5.91 22.92 7.70
CA HIS A 1 -5.12 22.06 8.56
C HIS A 1 -6.05 21.14 9.32
N TYR A 2 -5.70 19.89 9.47
CA TYR A 2 -6.45 18.85 10.20
C TYR A 2 -5.51 18.17 11.20
N THR A 3 -6.09 17.58 12.23
CA THR A 3 -5.36 16.80 13.24
C THR A 3 -5.31 15.31 12.83
N PRO A 4 -4.39 14.51 13.41
CA PRO A 4 -4.39 13.05 13.22
C PRO A 4 -5.74 12.41 13.60
N GLU A 5 -6.40 12.91 14.63
CA GLU A 5 -7.72 12.42 15.09
C GLU A 5 -8.80 12.68 14.03
N GLU A 6 -8.85 13.89 13.47
CA GLU A 6 -9.79 14.24 12.40
C GLU A 6 -9.55 13.41 11.15
N TYR A 7 -8.27 13.15 10.80
CA TYR A 7 -7.91 12.27 9.70
C TYR A 7 -8.40 10.84 9.95
N TYR A 8 -8.16 10.30 11.14
CA TYR A 8 -8.60 8.96 11.51
C TYR A 8 -10.12 8.81 11.43
N GLU A 9 -10.89 9.82 11.90
CA GLU A 9 -12.35 9.82 11.78
C GLU A 9 -12.81 9.77 10.32
N LYS A 10 -12.11 10.46 9.39
CA LYS A 10 -12.39 10.37 7.96
C LYS A 10 -12.14 8.97 7.40
N CYS A 11 -11.05 8.32 7.82
CA CYS A 11 -10.77 6.93 7.43
C CYS A 11 -11.88 5.98 7.94
N LYS A 12 -12.40 6.19 9.16
CA LYS A 12 -13.53 5.42 9.68
C LYS A 12 -14.81 5.63 8.87
N LEU A 13 -15.10 6.86 8.45
CA LEU A 13 -16.25 7.14 7.59
C LEU A 13 -16.15 6.42 6.24
N LEU A 14 -14.96 6.39 5.62
CA LEU A 14 -14.74 5.63 4.38
C LEU A 14 -15.00 4.13 4.60
N ARG A 15 -14.49 3.56 5.69
CA ARG A 15 -14.71 2.14 6.02
C ARG A 15 -16.15 1.80 6.38
N ALA A 16 -16.91 2.76 6.85
CA ALA A 16 -18.35 2.58 7.11
C ALA A 16 -19.19 2.69 5.82
N ALA A 17 -18.71 3.45 4.83
CA ALA A 17 -19.42 3.70 3.57
C ALA A 17 -19.10 2.67 2.48
N PHE A 18 -17.93 2.06 2.50
CA PHE A 18 -17.45 1.12 1.50
C PHE A 18 -17.02 -0.20 2.13
N GLU A 19 -17.27 -1.29 1.43
CA GLU A 19 -16.81 -2.61 1.86
C GLU A 19 -15.30 -2.76 1.59
N ASN A 20 -14.51 -2.91 2.67
CA ASN A 20 -13.05 -3.08 2.62
C ASN A 20 -12.31 -2.11 1.66
N PRO A 21 -12.47 -0.78 1.79
CA PRO A 21 -11.84 0.16 0.87
C PRO A 21 -10.32 0.11 0.99
N ALA A 22 -9.63 0.15 -0.15
CA ALA A 22 -8.19 0.29 -0.24
C ALA A 22 -7.78 1.75 0.09
N ILE A 23 -7.50 2.03 1.35
CA ILE A 23 -7.05 3.36 1.78
C ILE A 23 -5.53 3.39 1.72
N THR A 24 -4.98 4.32 0.93
CA THR A 24 -3.54 4.50 0.75
C THR A 24 -3.10 5.86 1.26
N THR A 25 -1.79 6.03 1.49
CA THR A 25 -1.23 7.33 1.93
C THR A 25 0.22 7.50 1.49
N ASP A 26 0.63 8.77 1.39
CA ASP A 26 2.03 9.15 1.26
C ASP A 26 2.61 9.51 2.64
N VAL A 27 3.81 9.02 2.94
CA VAL A 27 4.50 9.29 4.20
C VAL A 27 5.92 9.78 3.92
N ILE A 28 6.30 10.89 4.55
CA ILE A 28 7.67 11.39 4.50
C ILE A 28 8.32 11.17 5.86
N VAL A 29 9.48 10.49 5.90
CA VAL A 29 10.29 10.30 7.11
C VAL A 29 11.54 11.18 7.07
N GLY A 30 12.00 11.59 8.24
CA GLY A 30 13.22 12.37 8.40
C GLY A 30 13.09 13.80 7.92
N PHE A 31 11.91 14.42 8.04
CA PHE A 31 11.75 15.85 7.86
C PHE A 31 12.61 16.60 8.89
N PRO A 32 13.18 17.77 8.54
CA PRO A 32 14.04 18.51 9.47
C PRO A 32 13.39 18.73 10.83
N GLY A 33 14.07 18.31 11.88
CA GLY A 33 13.60 18.39 13.27
C GLY A 33 12.75 17.22 13.76
N GLU A 34 12.41 16.23 12.91
CA GLU A 34 11.65 15.05 13.33
C GLU A 34 12.40 14.27 14.42
N THR A 35 11.84 14.24 15.62
CA THR A 35 12.39 13.47 16.75
C THR A 35 12.04 11.98 16.65
N ASP A 36 12.69 11.12 17.47
CA ASP A 36 12.34 9.70 17.53
C ASP A 36 10.94 9.51 18.13
N GLU A 37 10.53 10.35 19.06
CA GLU A 37 9.18 10.34 19.64
C GLU A 37 8.11 10.70 18.62
N GLU A 38 8.37 11.68 17.76
CA GLU A 38 7.46 12.07 16.67
C GLU A 38 7.36 10.98 15.61
N PHE A 39 8.48 10.36 15.25
CA PHE A 39 8.49 9.21 14.36
C PHE A 39 7.70 8.03 14.93
N ASP A 40 7.86 7.71 16.23
CA ASP A 40 7.10 6.63 16.87
C ASP A 40 5.60 6.91 16.91
N LYS A 41 5.19 8.17 17.19
CA LYS A 41 3.79 8.58 17.08
C LYS A 41 3.25 8.41 15.66
N THR A 42 4.04 8.76 14.65
CA THR A 42 3.69 8.54 13.22
C THR A 42 3.50 7.05 12.96
N ARG A 43 4.44 6.21 13.34
CA ARG A 43 4.35 4.74 13.20
C ARG A 43 3.10 4.18 13.84
N GLN A 44 2.83 4.53 15.11
CA GLN A 44 1.63 4.09 15.84
C GLN A 44 0.34 4.57 15.17
N PHE A 45 0.34 5.78 14.62
CA PHE A 45 -0.82 6.30 13.90
C PHE A 45 -1.07 5.54 12.59
N LEU A 46 -0.03 5.25 11.81
CA LEU A 46 -0.12 4.46 10.58
C LEU A 46 -0.64 3.04 10.87
N GLU A 47 -0.12 2.39 11.90
CA GLU A 47 -0.60 1.09 12.37
C GLU A 47 -2.07 1.13 12.80
N LYS A 48 -2.48 2.17 13.56
CA LYS A 48 -3.87 2.38 13.99
C LYS A 48 -4.83 2.60 12.82
N VAL A 49 -4.42 3.39 11.81
CA VAL A 49 -5.23 3.61 10.60
C VAL A 49 -5.30 2.35 9.76
N HIS A 50 -4.23 1.56 9.72
CA HIS A 50 -4.14 0.30 8.97
C HIS A 50 -4.37 0.51 7.47
N PHE A 51 -3.46 1.25 6.84
CA PHE A 51 -3.51 1.52 5.40
C PHE A 51 -3.30 0.23 4.58
N TYR A 52 -3.86 0.19 3.37
CA TYR A 52 -3.57 -0.88 2.41
C TYR A 52 -2.14 -0.73 1.86
N GLU A 53 -1.80 0.44 1.37
CA GLU A 53 -0.47 0.75 0.85
C GLU A 53 0.01 2.11 1.35
N MET A 54 1.33 2.25 1.50
CA MET A 54 1.97 3.50 1.90
C MET A 54 3.15 3.79 0.97
N HIS A 55 3.13 4.94 0.31
CA HIS A 55 4.30 5.44 -0.40
C HIS A 55 5.22 6.15 0.59
N ILE A 56 6.32 5.50 0.94
CA ILE A 56 7.25 5.96 1.98
C ILE A 56 8.43 6.67 1.34
N PHE A 57 8.54 7.97 1.60
CA PHE A 57 9.59 8.83 1.08
C PHE A 57 10.54 9.26 2.20
N ARG A 58 11.84 9.15 1.97
CA ARG A 58 12.85 9.84 2.77
C ARG A 58 12.89 11.30 2.37
N TYR A 59 12.82 12.23 3.34
CA TYR A 59 12.94 13.65 3.04
C TYR A 59 14.24 13.91 2.27
N SER A 60 14.12 14.60 1.15
CA SER A 60 15.24 15.04 0.31
C SER A 60 15.29 16.56 0.28
N ARG A 61 16.46 17.12 0.61
CA ARG A 61 16.69 18.56 0.56
C ARG A 61 16.52 19.09 -0.85
N ARG A 62 15.68 20.12 -0.99
CA ARG A 62 15.50 20.84 -2.26
C ARG A 62 15.91 22.28 -2.08
N LYS A 63 17.01 22.67 -2.74
CA LYS A 63 17.58 24.02 -2.66
C LYS A 63 16.52 25.08 -2.89
N GLY A 64 16.48 26.08 -2.00
CA GLY A 64 15.56 27.21 -2.07
C GLY A 64 14.21 27.02 -1.37
N THR A 65 13.90 25.84 -0.86
CA THR A 65 12.69 25.62 -0.05
C THR A 65 12.89 26.09 1.39
N ARG A 66 11.78 26.26 2.13
CA ARG A 66 11.83 26.58 3.57
C ARG A 66 12.51 25.44 4.35
N ALA A 67 12.16 24.19 4.02
CA ALA A 67 12.71 22.99 4.67
C ALA A 67 14.23 22.84 4.43
N ASP A 68 14.76 23.27 3.27
CA ASP A 68 16.20 23.29 3.00
C ASP A 68 16.99 24.18 3.99
N LYS A 69 16.36 25.24 4.47
CA LYS A 69 16.96 26.22 5.39
C LYS A 69 16.72 25.88 6.87
N MET A 70 15.94 24.87 7.17
CA MET A 70 15.67 24.46 8.56
C MET A 70 16.92 23.84 9.18
N GLU A 71 17.12 24.13 10.44
CA GLU A 71 18.12 23.49 11.28
C GLU A 71 17.70 22.05 11.60
N ASN A 72 18.58 21.28 12.25
CA ASN A 72 18.31 19.90 12.67
C ASN A 72 17.94 18.97 11.50
N GLN A 73 18.67 19.06 10.40
CA GLN A 73 18.55 18.10 9.30
C GLN A 73 18.85 16.68 9.79
N ILE A 74 17.97 15.74 9.45
CA ILE A 74 18.10 14.35 9.89
C ILE A 74 19.15 13.63 9.04
N PRO A 75 20.08 12.84 9.65
CA PRO A 75 21.06 12.05 8.92
C PRO A 75 20.42 11.01 7.97
N GLU A 76 21.05 10.74 6.84
CA GLU A 76 20.55 9.77 5.85
C GLU A 76 20.42 8.35 6.43
N GLU A 77 21.30 7.96 7.34
CA GLU A 77 21.22 6.67 8.03
C GLU A 77 19.93 6.56 8.87
N THR A 78 19.59 7.60 9.64
CA THR A 78 18.34 7.66 10.42
C THR A 78 17.12 7.61 9.52
N LYS A 79 17.13 8.35 8.39
CA LYS A 79 16.04 8.30 7.40
C LYS A 79 15.89 6.89 6.80
N ALA A 80 17.01 6.23 6.49
CA ALA A 80 17.00 4.87 5.94
C ALA A 80 16.42 3.88 6.96
N GLN A 81 16.82 3.98 8.23
CA GLN A 81 16.29 3.15 9.31
C GLN A 81 14.79 3.36 9.49
N ARG A 82 14.32 4.61 9.60
CA ARG A 82 12.89 4.95 9.73
C ARG A 82 12.08 4.46 8.53
N SER A 83 12.58 4.67 7.32
CA SER A 83 11.97 4.15 6.09
C SER A 83 11.86 2.63 6.10
N GLY A 84 12.90 1.91 6.53
CA GLY A 84 12.88 0.44 6.64
C GLY A 84 11.84 -0.08 7.64
N ILE A 85 11.70 0.58 8.79
CA ILE A 85 10.67 0.25 9.80
C ILE A 85 9.26 0.40 9.20
N LEU A 86 8.98 1.52 8.53
CA LEU A 86 7.66 1.74 7.92
C LEU A 86 7.41 0.81 6.73
N SER A 87 8.43 0.46 5.94
CA SER A 87 8.27 -0.50 4.83
C SER A 87 7.91 -1.89 5.35
N SER A 88 8.48 -2.32 6.49
CA SER A 88 8.10 -3.58 7.12
C SER A 88 6.65 -3.56 7.61
N LEU A 89 6.22 -2.45 8.23
CA LEU A 89 4.84 -2.26 8.66
C LEU A 89 3.87 -2.26 7.47
N GLU A 90 4.22 -1.54 6.40
CA GLU A 90 3.45 -1.49 5.16
C GLU A 90 3.26 -2.88 4.57
N SER A 91 4.33 -3.66 4.39
CA SER A 91 4.27 -5.01 3.86
C SER A 91 3.35 -5.93 4.67
N GLN A 92 3.39 -5.81 6.00
CA GLN A 92 2.49 -6.56 6.87
C GLN A 92 1.03 -6.17 6.65
N MET A 93 0.71 -4.87 6.68
CA MET A 93 -0.66 -4.37 6.52
C MET A 93 -1.24 -4.68 5.13
N THR A 94 -0.42 -4.56 4.09
CA THR A 94 -0.78 -4.92 2.71
C THR A 94 -1.13 -6.40 2.59
N LYS A 95 -0.31 -7.28 3.17
CA LYS A 95 -0.58 -8.72 3.21
C LYS A 95 -1.87 -9.04 3.95
N GLU A 96 -2.09 -8.43 5.10
CA GLU A 96 -3.33 -8.59 5.89
C GLU A 96 -4.56 -8.12 5.12
N PHE A 97 -4.47 -7.00 4.40
CA PHE A 97 -5.56 -6.51 3.55
C PHE A 97 -5.88 -7.50 2.42
N ARG A 98 -4.87 -7.94 1.67
CA ARG A 98 -5.04 -8.89 0.56
C ARG A 98 -5.62 -10.23 1.03
N THR A 99 -5.18 -10.73 2.18
CA THR A 99 -5.64 -11.99 2.75
C THR A 99 -7.15 -12.00 3.04
N LYS A 100 -7.73 -10.86 3.41
CA LYS A 100 -9.18 -10.71 3.64
C LYS A 100 -10.02 -11.01 2.39
N TRP A 101 -9.44 -10.89 1.21
CA TRP A 101 -10.11 -11.14 -0.06
C TRP A 101 -10.01 -12.61 -0.53
N THR A 102 -9.30 -13.46 0.20
CA THR A 102 -9.22 -14.89 -0.13
C THR A 102 -10.61 -15.51 -0.05
N GLY A 103 -11.00 -16.20 -1.12
CA GLY A 103 -12.34 -16.80 -1.30
C GLY A 103 -13.38 -15.83 -1.88
N ALA A 104 -13.10 -14.53 -1.95
CA ALA A 104 -14.02 -13.55 -2.52
C ALA A 104 -14.10 -13.67 -4.04
N CYS A 105 -15.32 -13.43 -4.57
CA CYS A 105 -15.54 -13.24 -6.00
C CYS A 105 -15.33 -11.76 -6.35
N VAL A 106 -14.39 -11.50 -7.24
CA VAL A 106 -13.97 -10.15 -7.63
C VAL A 106 -14.00 -9.98 -9.14
N LYS A 107 -14.07 -8.74 -9.60
CA LYS A 107 -13.83 -8.39 -11.00
C LYS A 107 -12.34 -8.07 -11.16
N VAL A 108 -11.71 -8.65 -12.19
CA VAL A 108 -10.30 -8.38 -12.52
C VAL A 108 -10.24 -7.81 -13.92
N LEU A 109 -9.69 -6.61 -14.07
CA LEU A 109 -9.30 -6.08 -15.36
C LEU A 109 -7.97 -6.73 -15.74
N LEU A 110 -7.97 -7.57 -16.76
CA LEU A 110 -6.77 -8.22 -17.29
C LEU A 110 -5.95 -7.20 -18.09
N GLU A 111 -4.64 -7.08 -17.79
CA GLU A 111 -3.79 -6.03 -18.36
C GLU A 111 -2.67 -6.60 -19.21
N GLU A 112 -1.97 -7.61 -18.72
CA GLU A 112 -0.82 -8.17 -19.44
C GLU A 112 -0.61 -9.66 -19.12
N ARG A 113 0.10 -10.34 -20.02
CA ARG A 113 0.53 -11.71 -19.79
C ARG A 113 1.90 -11.73 -19.14
N GLN A 114 2.03 -12.46 -18.04
CA GLN A 114 3.28 -12.64 -17.31
C GLN A 114 3.53 -14.11 -17.02
N GLU A 115 4.81 -14.50 -17.04
CA GLU A 115 5.24 -15.81 -16.55
C GLU A 115 5.67 -15.66 -15.08
N ILE A 116 5.01 -16.41 -14.20
CA ILE A 116 5.30 -16.41 -12.76
C ILE A 116 5.53 -17.87 -12.34
N ASN A 117 6.71 -18.16 -11.81
CA ASN A 117 7.11 -19.51 -11.39
C ASN A 117 6.95 -20.59 -12.51
N GLY A 118 7.21 -20.22 -13.76
CA GLY A 118 7.12 -21.12 -14.91
C GLY A 118 5.69 -21.37 -15.43
N VAL A 119 4.71 -20.63 -14.93
CA VAL A 119 3.31 -20.69 -15.38
C VAL A 119 2.91 -19.36 -16.00
N SER A 120 2.22 -19.42 -17.14
CA SER A 120 1.72 -18.23 -17.85
C SER A 120 0.39 -17.78 -17.29
N TYR A 121 0.32 -16.55 -16.78
CA TYR A 121 -0.89 -15.92 -16.25
C TYR A 121 -1.26 -14.66 -17.03
N MET A 122 -2.53 -14.36 -17.11
CA MET A 122 -3.01 -12.99 -17.31
C MET A 122 -3.02 -12.28 -15.96
N VAL A 123 -2.31 -11.17 -15.87
CA VAL A 123 -2.19 -10.37 -14.66
C VAL A 123 -3.00 -9.08 -14.82
N GLY A 124 -3.62 -8.65 -13.74
CA GLY A 124 -4.43 -7.44 -13.75
C GLY A 124 -4.87 -7.04 -12.35
N HIS A 125 -5.73 -6.04 -12.24
CA HIS A 125 -6.14 -5.47 -10.96
C HIS A 125 -7.65 -5.55 -10.72
N THR A 126 -8.01 -5.69 -9.44
CA THR A 126 -9.39 -5.50 -9.00
C THR A 126 -9.69 -4.00 -8.83
N PRO A 127 -10.98 -3.59 -8.63
CA PRO A 127 -11.32 -2.21 -8.28
C PRO A 127 -10.62 -1.70 -7.02
N GLU A 128 -10.27 -2.59 -6.10
CA GLU A 128 -9.53 -2.29 -4.86
C GLU A 128 -8.00 -2.30 -5.07
N TYR A 129 -7.54 -2.34 -6.32
CA TYR A 129 -6.12 -2.35 -6.70
C TYR A 129 -5.34 -3.59 -6.23
N ILE A 130 -6.03 -4.70 -5.98
CA ILE A 130 -5.36 -5.98 -5.69
C ILE A 130 -4.87 -6.57 -7.00
N LYS A 131 -3.56 -6.79 -7.11
CA LYS A 131 -2.95 -7.43 -8.27
C LYS A 131 -3.24 -8.92 -8.25
N CYS A 132 -3.89 -9.43 -9.29
CA CYS A 132 -4.29 -10.82 -9.44
C CYS A 132 -3.64 -11.46 -10.67
N ALA A 133 -3.26 -12.72 -10.54
CA ALA A 133 -2.79 -13.56 -11.64
C ALA A 133 -3.82 -14.68 -11.88
N VAL A 134 -4.30 -14.80 -13.12
CA VAL A 134 -5.35 -15.74 -13.53
C VAL A 134 -4.85 -16.59 -14.69
N GLU A 135 -4.93 -17.91 -14.55
CA GLU A 135 -4.68 -18.83 -15.67
C GLU A 135 -5.91 -18.80 -16.60
N THR A 136 -5.80 -18.09 -17.72
CA THR A 136 -6.88 -17.92 -18.68
C THR A 136 -6.35 -17.61 -20.07
N ASP A 137 -7.12 -17.95 -21.11
CA ASP A 137 -6.90 -17.55 -22.50
C ASP A 137 -7.60 -16.23 -22.87
N ALA A 138 -8.26 -15.60 -21.91
CA ALA A 138 -8.90 -14.30 -22.13
C ALA A 138 -7.85 -13.24 -22.54
N LEU A 139 -8.30 -12.28 -23.36
CA LEU A 139 -7.42 -11.22 -23.87
C LEU A 139 -7.19 -10.15 -22.80
N ASP A 140 -6.13 -9.38 -22.98
CA ASP A 140 -5.90 -8.14 -22.26
C ASP A 140 -7.06 -7.14 -22.47
N ASN A 141 -7.14 -6.16 -21.60
CA ASN A 141 -8.21 -5.16 -21.58
C ASN A 141 -9.64 -5.78 -21.46
N THR A 142 -9.73 -6.96 -20.86
CA THR A 142 -11.01 -7.65 -20.60
C THR A 142 -11.25 -7.72 -19.08
N ILE A 143 -12.50 -7.47 -18.65
CA ILE A 143 -12.90 -7.65 -17.25
C ILE A 143 -13.53 -9.04 -17.10
N ILE A 144 -13.00 -9.82 -16.17
CA ILE A 144 -13.52 -11.16 -15.84
C ILE A 144 -13.98 -11.22 -14.39
N ASP A 145 -14.89 -12.15 -14.09
CA ASP A 145 -15.19 -12.55 -12.72
C ASP A 145 -14.21 -13.66 -12.31
N ALA A 146 -13.57 -13.48 -11.15
CA ALA A 146 -12.60 -14.43 -10.63
C ALA A 146 -12.75 -14.62 -9.12
N ILE A 147 -12.28 -15.75 -8.61
CA ILE A 147 -12.23 -16.04 -7.18
C ILE A 147 -10.78 -16.02 -6.74
N ILE A 148 -10.45 -15.19 -5.75
CA ILE A 148 -9.11 -15.11 -5.17
C ILE A 148 -8.84 -16.38 -4.36
N GLU A 149 -7.77 -17.10 -4.69
CA GLU A 149 -7.40 -18.37 -4.04
C GLU A 149 -6.39 -18.16 -2.90
N GLY A 150 -5.54 -17.17 -3.00
CA GLY A 150 -4.50 -16.85 -2.01
C GLY A 150 -3.29 -16.17 -2.63
N GLU A 151 -2.24 -16.04 -1.84
CA GLU A 151 -0.99 -15.40 -2.27
C GLU A 151 -0.24 -16.30 -3.27
N LEU A 152 0.14 -15.74 -4.42
CA LEU A 152 1.00 -16.38 -5.42
C LEU A 152 2.47 -15.94 -5.24
N THR A 153 2.66 -14.64 -5.05
CA THR A 153 3.92 -14.02 -4.68
C THR A 153 3.66 -12.94 -3.63
N ALA A 154 4.70 -12.31 -3.10
CA ALA A 154 4.54 -11.21 -2.14
C ALA A 154 3.61 -10.09 -2.62
N ASP A 155 3.53 -9.87 -3.95
CA ASP A 155 2.79 -8.75 -4.55
C ASP A 155 1.55 -9.17 -5.36
N VAL A 156 1.35 -10.47 -5.59
CA VAL A 156 0.32 -10.97 -6.52
C VAL A 156 -0.51 -12.07 -5.86
N MET A 157 -1.82 -11.92 -5.93
CA MET A 157 -2.77 -12.96 -5.51
C MET A 157 -3.06 -13.90 -6.67
N LYS A 158 -3.06 -15.21 -6.44
CA LYS A 158 -3.60 -16.18 -7.39
C LYS A 158 -5.12 -16.09 -7.40
N ALA A 159 -5.70 -16.04 -8.58
CA ALA A 159 -7.14 -16.13 -8.74
C ALA A 159 -7.50 -17.11 -9.87
N ARG A 160 -8.66 -17.73 -9.79
CA ARG A 160 -9.22 -18.57 -10.86
C ARG A 160 -10.44 -17.91 -11.47
N GLN A 161 -10.55 -17.95 -12.76
CA GLN A 161 -11.74 -17.49 -13.47
C GLN A 161 -12.97 -18.29 -13.02
N ARG A 162 -14.09 -17.61 -12.87
CA ARG A 162 -15.35 -18.21 -12.46
C ARG A 162 -16.11 -18.80 -13.66
#